data_738eeab6643c29a7fb63d43b0b41ed0d
#
_entry.id   738eeab6643c29a7fb63d43b0b41ed0d
#
_cell.length_a   1.000
_cell.length_b   1.000
_cell.length_c   1.000
_cell.angle_alpha   90.00
_cell.angle_beta   90.00
_cell.angle_gamma   90.00
#
_symmetry.space_group_name_H-M   'P 1'
#
loop_
_entity.id
_entity.type
_entity.pdbx_description
1 polymer ?
#
loop_
_entity_poly.entity_id
_entity_poly.type
_entity_poly.pdbx_seq_one_letter_code
_entity_poly.pdbx_strand_id
1 'polypeptide(L)'
;MTDTGIQATNGALLDAPGKAKKAEAPLIAQVAKAHGISPLRQMRDIFSMSRGAQKLSGPEYYSLRLFDSSKSSEDKRAFLGQAGINALNTTMNPPVAVPTRAFVGNKLLYTQLLTQLGIPASTTQAIFSTHMSAGHLTIARNATDLADFLLKDARYPIFGKPHFGSLSTGAVRIEARNDDMLRLFDGTTHNVDTFAEHVAAQYPGGFMLQSALSPHSAMAHIAGPAIGCVRVVTANDGSGPKPAYAVWKMPAAGAISDNTWQDGILLSHIDLGTGTLLSLVRGAGLEAETLSDHPVSGAPVVGQTLPFWEETLRLATDAHAVFPEFGICGFDIAVTDEGPKILECNDNPSHMMYQRATQRGIQNPDLAPTWQAVADRQTKQVAKIQCALKAKK
;
A
#
# COMPACT_ATOMS: atom_id res chain seq x y z
N MET A 1 19.93 25.14 8.56
CA MET A 1 19.93 24.35 7.33
C MET A 1 18.55 24.49 6.73
N THR A 2 18.46 25.25 5.68
CA THR A 2 17.22 25.56 4.96
C THR A 2 16.75 24.28 4.29
N ASP A 3 15.58 23.81 4.73
CA ASP A 3 14.85 22.70 4.19
C ASP A 3 14.35 23.06 2.78
N THR A 4 15.10 22.70 1.78
CA THR A 4 14.62 22.67 0.41
C THR A 4 13.72 21.44 0.26
N GLY A 5 12.45 21.57 0.73
CA GLY A 5 11.40 20.69 0.26
C GLY A 5 11.48 20.68 -1.25
N ILE A 6 11.57 19.49 -1.84
CA ILE A 6 11.47 19.31 -3.28
C ILE A 6 10.06 19.79 -3.65
N GLN A 7 9.95 21.08 -3.97
CA GLN A 7 8.78 21.54 -4.69
C GLN A 7 8.88 20.86 -6.04
N ALA A 8 7.91 20.03 -6.36
CA ALA A 8 7.76 19.54 -7.72
C ALA A 8 7.74 20.80 -8.60
N THR A 9 8.81 20.98 -9.36
CA THR A 9 8.88 22.10 -10.28
C THR A 9 7.67 21.98 -11.19
N ASN A 10 6.66 22.82 -10.96
CA ASN A 10 5.45 22.92 -11.73
C ASN A 10 4.41 21.79 -11.59
N GLY A 11 4.31 21.10 -10.45
CA GLY A 11 3.27 20.08 -10.21
C GLY A 11 3.38 18.83 -11.07
N ALA A 12 4.54 18.56 -11.70
CA ALA A 12 4.72 17.42 -12.58
C ALA A 12 4.78 16.09 -11.82
N LEU A 13 5.34 16.08 -10.61
CA LEU A 13 5.52 14.90 -9.78
C LEU A 13 4.89 15.12 -8.40
N LEU A 14 4.46 14.04 -7.75
CA LEU A 14 3.97 14.13 -6.37
C LEU A 14 5.09 14.58 -5.43
N ASP A 15 4.82 15.61 -4.68
CA ASP A 15 5.70 16.05 -3.60
C ASP A 15 5.81 14.99 -2.51
N ALA A 16 6.94 15.02 -1.80
CA ALA A 16 7.06 14.29 -0.55
C ALA A 16 6.01 14.77 0.46
N PRO A 17 5.58 13.90 1.41
CA PRO A 17 4.64 14.31 2.45
C PRO A 17 5.09 15.62 3.11
N GLY A 18 4.22 16.63 3.10
CA GLY A 18 4.49 17.93 3.69
C GLY A 18 4.80 17.82 5.19
N LYS A 19 5.54 18.78 5.73
CA LYS A 19 5.79 18.87 7.18
C LYS A 19 4.47 18.94 7.94
N ALA A 20 4.45 18.29 9.09
CA ALA A 20 3.33 18.31 10.02
C ALA A 20 2.81 19.74 10.26
N LYS A 21 1.49 19.89 10.25
CA LYS A 21 0.78 21.13 10.59
C LYS A 21 1.30 21.69 11.92
N LYS A 22 1.23 23.03 12.08
CA LYS A 22 1.61 23.76 13.30
C LYS A 22 1.07 23.07 14.56
N ALA A 23 1.88 23.15 15.62
CA ALA A 23 1.60 22.55 16.92
C ALA A 23 0.19 22.88 17.44
N GLU A 24 -0.72 21.96 17.25
CA GLU A 24 -1.98 21.90 18.00
C GLU A 24 -1.67 21.50 19.45
N ALA A 25 -2.64 21.69 20.35
CA ALA A 25 -2.50 21.22 21.72
C ALA A 25 -2.10 19.72 21.74
N PRO A 26 -1.22 19.29 22.67
CA PRO A 26 -0.81 17.89 22.73
C PRO A 26 -1.99 16.93 22.72
N LEU A 27 -1.93 15.85 21.94
CA LEU A 27 -3.02 14.87 21.79
C LEU A 27 -3.57 14.37 23.14
N ILE A 28 -2.69 14.23 24.15
CA ILE A 28 -3.08 13.85 25.51
C ILE A 28 -4.08 14.83 26.14
N ALA A 29 -3.90 16.13 25.88
CA ALA A 29 -4.81 17.16 26.39
C ALA A 29 -6.13 17.19 25.58
N GLN A 30 -6.04 17.01 24.27
CA GLN A 30 -7.21 16.95 23.40
C GLN A 30 -8.13 15.77 23.79
N VAL A 31 -7.57 14.57 23.97
CA VAL A 31 -8.31 13.37 24.40
C VAL A 31 -8.89 13.56 25.81
N ALA A 32 -8.14 14.14 26.74
CA ALA A 32 -8.64 14.42 28.07
C ALA A 32 -9.87 15.34 28.03
N LYS A 33 -9.82 16.38 27.19
CA LYS A 33 -10.93 17.35 27.04
C LYS A 33 -12.12 16.74 26.29
N ALA A 34 -11.88 16.01 25.19
CA ALA A 34 -12.96 15.51 24.32
C ALA A 34 -13.63 14.25 24.88
N HIS A 35 -12.90 13.38 25.57
CA HIS A 35 -13.36 12.05 26.00
C HIS A 35 -13.33 11.85 27.53
N GLY A 36 -12.92 12.84 28.32
CA GLY A 36 -12.86 12.73 29.79
C GLY A 36 -11.81 11.72 30.29
N ILE A 37 -10.85 11.30 29.46
CA ILE A 37 -9.82 10.33 29.83
C ILE A 37 -8.62 11.05 30.43
N SER A 38 -8.33 10.80 31.73
CA SER A 38 -7.25 11.48 32.40
C SER A 38 -5.89 11.27 31.73
N PRO A 39 -5.01 12.28 31.70
CA PRO A 39 -3.64 12.14 31.17
C PRO A 39 -2.86 10.99 31.80
N LEU A 40 -3.00 10.78 33.11
CA LEU A 40 -2.33 9.69 33.83
C LEU A 40 -2.76 8.30 33.30
N ARG A 41 -4.06 8.11 33.03
CA ARG A 41 -4.56 6.86 32.44
C ARG A 41 -3.99 6.65 31.05
N GLN A 42 -4.00 7.68 30.20
CA GLN A 42 -3.43 7.62 28.85
C GLN A 42 -1.94 7.25 28.90
N MET A 43 -1.16 7.91 29.76
CA MET A 43 0.28 7.61 29.92
C MET A 43 0.53 6.17 30.37
N ARG A 44 -0.26 5.67 31.36
CA ARG A 44 -0.15 4.28 31.83
C ARG A 44 -0.47 3.28 30.72
N ASP A 45 -1.53 3.53 29.94
CA ASP A 45 -1.95 2.65 28.85
C ASP A 45 -0.87 2.64 27.75
N ILE A 46 -0.35 3.81 27.32
CA ILE A 46 0.75 3.91 26.35
C ILE A 46 1.99 3.18 26.84
N PHE A 47 2.40 3.40 28.09
CA PHE A 47 3.57 2.76 28.69
C PHE A 47 3.44 1.23 28.70
N SER A 48 2.29 0.71 29.12
CA SER A 48 2.00 -0.71 29.12
C SER A 48 2.07 -1.32 27.72
N MET A 49 1.43 -0.67 26.73
CA MET A 49 1.37 -1.17 25.36
C MET A 49 2.68 -1.00 24.60
N SER A 50 3.50 -0.01 24.93
CA SER A 50 4.81 0.18 24.28
C SER A 50 5.82 -0.89 24.67
N ARG A 51 5.77 -1.36 25.91
CA ARG A 51 6.66 -2.42 26.44
C ARG A 51 6.13 -3.83 26.26
N GLY A 52 4.83 -3.95 26.02
CA GLY A 52 4.17 -5.24 25.77
C GLY A 52 4.45 -5.81 24.38
N ALA A 53 3.79 -6.93 24.08
CA ALA A 53 3.84 -7.56 22.74
C ALA A 53 3.33 -6.65 21.62
N GLN A 54 2.47 -5.68 21.95
CA GLN A 54 1.90 -4.73 21.01
C GLN A 54 2.93 -3.77 20.41
N LYS A 55 3.99 -3.42 21.17
CA LYS A 55 5.03 -2.44 20.77
C LYS A 55 4.45 -1.16 20.16
N LEU A 56 3.38 -0.64 20.80
CA LEU A 56 2.63 0.53 20.36
C LEU A 56 3.33 1.82 20.81
N SER A 57 3.56 2.72 19.88
CA SER A 57 4.01 4.09 20.21
C SER A 57 2.86 4.98 20.66
N GLY A 58 3.17 6.12 21.29
CA GLY A 58 2.16 7.12 21.70
C GLY A 58 1.31 7.63 20.53
N PRO A 59 1.90 8.04 19.39
CA PRO A 59 1.12 8.42 18.21
C PRO A 59 0.18 7.33 17.70
N GLU A 60 0.60 6.06 17.70
CA GLU A 60 -0.24 4.94 17.28
C GLU A 60 -1.39 4.67 18.25
N TYR A 61 -1.17 4.84 19.55
CA TYR A 61 -2.23 4.75 20.56
C TYR A 61 -3.38 5.71 20.24
N TYR A 62 -3.05 6.95 19.87
CA TYR A 62 -4.06 7.94 19.48
C TYR A 62 -4.64 7.64 18.11
N SER A 63 -3.81 7.33 17.12
CA SER A 63 -4.24 7.02 15.75
C SER A 63 -5.24 5.85 15.68
N LEU A 64 -5.06 4.83 16.52
CA LEU A 64 -5.94 3.65 16.63
C LEU A 64 -7.08 3.83 17.62
N ARG A 65 -7.24 5.01 18.21
CA ARG A 65 -8.28 5.35 19.21
C ARG A 65 -8.33 4.38 20.39
N LEU A 66 -7.16 3.96 20.90
CA LEU A 66 -7.09 3.03 22.03
C LEU A 66 -7.43 3.70 23.38
N PHE A 67 -7.58 5.01 23.39
CA PHE A 67 -8.17 5.75 24.51
C PHE A 67 -9.68 5.49 24.65
N ASP A 68 -10.36 5.01 23.61
CA ASP A 68 -11.79 4.78 23.62
C ASP A 68 -12.16 3.76 24.73
N SER A 69 -13.07 4.19 25.61
CA SER A 69 -13.52 3.39 26.75
C SER A 69 -14.50 2.27 26.34
N SER A 70 -15.06 2.33 25.13
CA SER A 70 -15.92 1.25 24.60
C SER A 70 -15.12 -0.01 24.27
N LYS A 71 -13.81 0.10 24.02
CA LYS A 71 -12.92 -1.04 23.77
C LYS A 71 -12.53 -1.69 25.09
N SER A 72 -12.77 -2.99 25.22
CA SER A 72 -12.33 -3.78 26.37
C SER A 72 -10.80 -3.85 26.45
N SER A 73 -10.27 -4.27 27.59
CA SER A 73 -8.82 -4.51 27.72
C SER A 73 -8.33 -5.62 26.81
N GLU A 74 -9.18 -6.60 26.50
CA GLU A 74 -8.87 -7.69 25.58
C GLU A 74 -8.81 -7.18 24.14
N ASP A 75 -9.81 -6.41 23.69
CA ASP A 75 -9.80 -5.77 22.36
C ASP A 75 -8.53 -4.94 22.16
N LYS A 76 -8.17 -4.12 23.16
CA LYS A 76 -6.97 -3.27 23.09
C LYS A 76 -5.67 -4.08 22.99
N ARG A 77 -5.60 -5.26 23.62
CA ARG A 77 -4.42 -6.14 23.51
C ARG A 77 -4.25 -6.76 22.12
N ALA A 78 -5.32 -6.85 21.34
CA ALA A 78 -5.26 -7.38 19.98
C ALA A 78 -4.62 -6.38 18.97
N PHE A 79 -4.52 -5.09 19.31
CA PHE A 79 -3.89 -4.09 18.45
C PHE A 79 -2.37 -4.16 18.53
N LEU A 80 -1.72 -3.99 17.38
CA LEU A 80 -0.27 -3.88 17.27
C LEU A 80 0.12 -2.52 16.69
N GLY A 81 1.20 -1.91 17.22
CA GLY A 81 1.91 -0.83 16.56
C GLY A 81 2.75 -1.35 15.39
N GLN A 82 3.32 -0.48 14.56
CA GLN A 82 4.11 -0.87 13.40
C GLN A 82 5.29 -1.79 13.79
N ALA A 83 5.94 -1.53 14.92
CA ALA A 83 7.00 -2.40 15.42
C ALA A 83 6.49 -3.80 15.84
N GLY A 84 5.28 -3.88 16.39
CA GLY A 84 4.60 -5.14 16.70
C GLY A 84 4.20 -5.89 15.43
N ILE A 85 3.66 -5.19 14.44
CA ILE A 85 3.33 -5.72 13.12
C ILE A 85 4.57 -6.30 12.44
N ASN A 86 5.68 -5.56 12.41
CA ASN A 86 6.93 -6.05 11.83
C ASN A 86 7.45 -7.30 12.55
N ALA A 87 7.33 -7.34 13.88
CA ALA A 87 7.70 -8.53 14.65
C ALA A 87 6.81 -9.73 14.32
N LEU A 88 5.48 -9.55 14.23
CA LEU A 88 4.52 -10.58 13.82
C LEU A 88 4.86 -11.09 12.42
N ASN A 89 4.99 -10.20 11.45
CA ASN A 89 5.30 -10.57 10.06
C ASN A 89 6.65 -11.30 9.95
N THR A 90 7.64 -10.95 10.78
CA THR A 90 8.93 -11.64 10.81
C THR A 90 8.78 -13.10 11.28
N THR A 91 7.83 -13.41 12.15
CA THR A 91 7.56 -14.81 12.54
C THR A 91 6.94 -15.60 11.39
N MET A 92 6.16 -14.96 10.54
CA MET A 92 5.50 -15.56 9.39
C MET A 92 6.37 -15.57 8.12
N ASN A 93 7.32 -14.63 8.02
CA ASN A 93 8.28 -14.52 6.91
C ASN A 93 9.72 -14.42 7.46
N PRO A 94 10.25 -15.44 8.17
CA PRO A 94 11.61 -15.37 8.70
C PRO A 94 12.63 -15.31 7.55
N PRO A 95 13.63 -14.40 7.61
CA PRO A 95 14.54 -14.14 6.48
C PRO A 95 15.26 -15.38 5.94
N VAL A 96 15.57 -16.35 6.80
CA VAL A 96 16.24 -17.59 6.40
C VAL A 96 15.32 -18.51 5.59
N ALA A 97 14.00 -18.42 5.75
CA ALA A 97 13.04 -19.27 5.06
C ALA A 97 12.46 -18.62 3.78
N VAL A 98 12.66 -17.31 3.58
CA VAL A 98 12.14 -16.56 2.42
C VAL A 98 13.28 -15.81 1.70
N PRO A 99 14.21 -16.52 1.05
CA PRO A 99 15.38 -15.92 0.39
C PRO A 99 14.98 -15.04 -0.80
N THR A 100 13.81 -15.26 -1.39
CA THR A 100 13.26 -14.52 -2.54
C THR A 100 12.66 -13.15 -2.16
N ARG A 101 12.70 -12.76 -0.88
CA ARG A 101 12.16 -11.48 -0.40
C ARG A 101 12.64 -10.27 -1.21
N ALA A 102 13.94 -10.18 -1.50
CA ALA A 102 14.50 -9.07 -2.27
C ALA A 102 13.96 -9.02 -3.71
N PHE A 103 13.64 -10.18 -4.29
CA PHE A 103 13.03 -10.27 -5.61
C PHE A 103 11.59 -9.75 -5.60
N VAL A 104 10.79 -10.19 -4.65
CA VAL A 104 9.39 -9.74 -4.51
C VAL A 104 9.32 -8.22 -4.25
N GLY A 105 10.26 -7.67 -3.49
CA GLY A 105 10.37 -6.22 -3.25
C GLY A 105 10.82 -5.41 -4.48
N ASN A 106 11.37 -6.04 -5.51
CA ASN A 106 11.74 -5.37 -6.76
C ASN A 106 10.53 -5.29 -7.70
N LYS A 107 9.88 -4.14 -7.73
CA LYS A 107 8.63 -3.92 -8.49
C LYS A 107 8.71 -4.33 -9.96
N LEU A 108 9.85 -4.03 -10.62
CA LEU A 108 10.04 -4.39 -12.03
C LEU A 108 10.14 -5.90 -12.22
N LEU A 109 11.08 -6.54 -11.51
CA LEU A 109 11.31 -7.98 -11.67
C LEU A 109 10.07 -8.77 -11.31
N TYR A 110 9.38 -8.38 -10.23
CA TYR A 110 8.18 -9.04 -9.78
C TYR A 110 7.05 -8.94 -10.81
N THR A 111 6.73 -7.74 -11.32
CA THR A 111 5.65 -7.56 -12.31
C THR A 111 5.99 -8.21 -13.64
N GLN A 112 7.27 -8.20 -14.07
CA GLN A 112 7.71 -8.91 -15.27
C GLN A 112 7.56 -10.43 -15.13
N LEU A 113 7.90 -10.99 -13.96
CA LEU A 113 7.70 -12.42 -13.70
C LEU A 113 6.21 -12.78 -13.76
N LEU A 114 5.34 -12.02 -13.10
CA LEU A 114 3.90 -12.28 -13.12
C LEU A 114 3.35 -12.26 -14.55
N THR A 115 3.73 -11.24 -15.32
CA THR A 115 3.34 -11.14 -16.75
C THR A 115 3.80 -12.36 -17.55
N GLN A 116 5.05 -12.80 -17.34
CA GLN A 116 5.60 -13.97 -18.04
C GLN A 116 4.89 -15.27 -17.64
N LEU A 117 4.36 -15.35 -16.42
CA LEU A 117 3.57 -16.49 -15.93
C LEU A 117 2.07 -16.39 -16.30
N GLY A 118 1.66 -15.35 -17.03
CA GLY A 118 0.26 -15.13 -17.40
C GLY A 118 -0.62 -14.63 -16.25
N ILE A 119 -0.01 -14.16 -15.15
CA ILE A 119 -0.73 -13.57 -14.01
C ILE A 119 -0.94 -12.07 -14.27
N PRO A 120 -2.19 -11.57 -14.28
CA PRO A 120 -2.48 -10.17 -14.55
C PRO A 120 -1.76 -9.20 -13.62
N ALA A 121 -0.93 -8.33 -14.18
CA ALA A 121 -0.15 -7.32 -13.46
C ALA A 121 -0.04 -6.04 -14.28
N SER A 122 0.46 -4.96 -13.64
CA SER A 122 0.74 -3.70 -14.33
C SER A 122 1.83 -3.88 -15.40
N THR A 123 1.61 -3.31 -16.59
CA THR A 123 2.51 -3.42 -17.73
C THR A 123 3.52 -2.28 -17.75
N THR A 124 4.81 -2.60 -17.71
CA THR A 124 5.89 -1.63 -17.89
C THR A 124 6.15 -1.42 -19.37
N GLN A 125 6.13 -0.17 -19.85
CA GLN A 125 6.42 0.21 -21.22
C GLN A 125 7.90 0.54 -21.41
N ALA A 126 8.50 1.29 -20.47
CA ALA A 126 9.91 1.66 -20.50
C ALA A 126 10.44 1.92 -19.09
N ILE A 127 11.76 1.99 -18.99
CA ILE A 127 12.49 2.37 -17.77
C ILE A 127 13.52 3.41 -18.14
N PHE A 128 13.56 4.49 -17.38
CA PHE A 128 14.72 5.36 -17.36
C PHE A 128 15.72 4.81 -16.34
N SER A 129 16.96 4.57 -16.75
CA SER A 129 18.05 4.23 -15.82
C SER A 129 19.41 4.33 -16.51
N THR A 130 20.36 4.96 -15.86
CA THR A 130 21.74 5.11 -16.37
C THR A 130 22.52 3.79 -16.35
N HIS A 131 22.16 2.82 -15.52
CA HIS A 131 22.97 1.62 -15.24
C HIS A 131 22.22 0.28 -15.38
N MET A 132 20.88 0.27 -15.25
CA MET A 132 20.11 -0.96 -15.26
C MET A 132 20.08 -1.60 -16.64
N SER A 133 20.07 -2.95 -16.68
CA SER A 133 19.69 -3.71 -17.86
C SER A 133 18.38 -4.44 -17.60
N ALA A 134 17.44 -4.40 -18.53
CA ALA A 134 16.10 -4.95 -18.36
C ALA A 134 15.65 -5.80 -19.57
N GLY A 135 16.59 -6.46 -20.22
CA GLY A 135 16.31 -7.42 -21.29
C GLY A 135 15.62 -6.78 -22.48
N HIS A 136 14.41 -7.23 -22.77
CA HIS A 136 13.61 -6.76 -23.92
C HIS A 136 12.84 -5.45 -23.67
N LEU A 137 12.85 -4.92 -22.44
CA LEU A 137 12.18 -3.67 -22.13
C LEU A 137 12.95 -2.48 -22.69
N THR A 138 12.24 -1.47 -23.15
CA THR A 138 12.84 -0.20 -23.58
C THR A 138 13.52 0.49 -22.40
N ILE A 139 14.79 0.87 -22.57
CA ILE A 139 15.58 1.57 -21.56
C ILE A 139 16.05 2.90 -22.11
N ALA A 140 15.59 3.99 -21.50
CA ALA A 140 16.11 5.33 -21.71
C ALA A 140 17.34 5.52 -20.81
N ARG A 141 18.48 5.91 -21.38
CA ARG A 141 19.78 6.07 -20.67
C ARG A 141 20.07 7.49 -20.21
N ASN A 142 19.45 8.45 -20.86
CA ASN A 142 19.58 9.88 -20.65
C ASN A 142 18.25 10.59 -20.93
N ALA A 143 18.20 11.89 -20.71
CA ALA A 143 16.99 12.69 -20.92
C ALA A 143 16.51 12.64 -22.39
N THR A 144 17.43 12.65 -23.35
CA THR A 144 17.08 12.58 -24.78
C THR A 144 16.40 11.26 -25.13
N ASP A 145 16.94 10.13 -24.67
CA ASP A 145 16.31 8.81 -24.89
C ASP A 145 14.90 8.75 -24.26
N LEU A 146 14.73 9.36 -23.06
CA LEU A 146 13.45 9.41 -22.39
C LEU A 146 12.44 10.29 -23.15
N ALA A 147 12.87 11.45 -23.62
CA ALA A 147 12.06 12.33 -24.46
C ALA A 147 11.66 11.63 -25.76
N ASP A 148 12.58 10.98 -26.42
CA ASP A 148 12.35 10.20 -27.65
C ASP A 148 11.32 9.10 -27.42
N PHE A 149 11.42 8.35 -26.33
CA PHE A 149 10.41 7.35 -25.97
C PHE A 149 9.03 7.98 -25.77
N LEU A 150 8.94 9.07 -25.00
CA LEU A 150 7.69 9.77 -24.74
C LEU A 150 7.05 10.35 -26.01
N LEU A 151 7.87 10.78 -26.97
CA LEU A 151 7.41 11.33 -28.24
C LEU A 151 7.00 10.29 -29.27
N LYS A 152 7.66 9.11 -29.30
CA LYS A 152 7.56 8.18 -30.45
C LYS A 152 6.86 6.87 -30.10
N ASP A 153 7.15 6.30 -28.91
CA ASP A 153 6.80 4.92 -28.59
C ASP A 153 5.80 4.77 -27.44
N ALA A 154 5.66 5.82 -26.64
CA ALA A 154 4.81 5.81 -25.45
C ALA A 154 3.32 5.69 -25.79
N ARG A 155 2.63 4.79 -25.10
CA ARG A 155 1.17 4.61 -25.19
C ARG A 155 0.51 5.23 -23.96
N TYR A 156 -0.22 6.30 -24.18
CA TYR A 156 -0.91 7.03 -23.13
C TYR A 156 -2.28 6.44 -22.80
N PRO A 157 -2.77 6.57 -21.53
CA PRO A 157 -2.12 7.24 -20.42
C PRO A 157 -0.98 6.40 -19.80
N ILE A 158 -0.01 7.11 -19.18
CA ILE A 158 1.16 6.52 -18.51
C ILE A 158 1.14 6.84 -17.03
N PHE A 159 1.54 5.87 -16.21
CA PHE A 159 1.87 6.07 -14.80
C PHE A 159 3.39 5.93 -14.60
N GLY A 160 4.04 7.04 -14.31
CA GLY A 160 5.46 7.11 -14.00
C GLY A 160 5.70 7.05 -12.50
N LYS A 161 6.74 6.31 -12.08
CA LYS A 161 7.15 6.26 -10.66
C LYS A 161 8.62 5.90 -10.51
N PRO A 162 9.28 6.37 -9.43
CA PRO A 162 10.63 5.90 -9.12
C PRO A 162 10.68 4.38 -8.99
N HIS A 163 11.73 3.76 -9.51
CA HIS A 163 11.95 2.32 -9.40
C HIS A 163 12.13 1.89 -7.94
N PHE A 164 12.90 2.67 -7.18
CA PHE A 164 13.05 2.54 -5.74
C PHE A 164 12.28 3.65 -5.05
N GLY A 165 11.50 3.29 -4.04
CA GLY A 165 10.70 4.25 -3.30
C GLY A 165 9.42 3.61 -2.76
N SER A 166 8.80 4.31 -1.84
CA SER A 166 7.53 3.94 -1.22
C SER A 166 6.60 5.14 -1.17
N LEU A 167 5.34 4.92 -0.81
CA LEU A 167 4.35 5.97 -0.61
C LEU A 167 4.05 6.83 -1.86
N SER A 168 4.31 6.29 -3.07
CA SER A 168 4.13 6.97 -4.37
C SER A 168 4.80 8.35 -4.48
N THR A 169 5.80 8.66 -3.64
CA THR A 169 6.58 9.89 -3.78
C THR A 169 7.28 9.90 -5.13
N GLY A 170 7.18 11.00 -5.87
CA GLY A 170 7.70 11.14 -7.23
C GLY A 170 6.87 10.42 -8.30
N ALA A 171 5.66 9.93 -7.99
CA ALA A 171 4.78 9.39 -9.01
C ALA A 171 4.13 10.51 -9.83
N VAL A 172 3.82 10.20 -11.09
CA VAL A 172 3.12 11.08 -12.03
C VAL A 172 2.15 10.29 -12.88
N ARG A 173 1.01 10.87 -13.23
CA ARG A 173 0.10 10.30 -14.21
C ARG A 173 -0.03 11.25 -15.41
N ILE A 174 0.40 10.76 -16.57
CA ILE A 174 0.40 11.50 -17.85
C ILE A 174 -0.77 10.97 -18.67
N GLU A 175 -1.77 11.82 -18.91
CA GLU A 175 -3.01 11.44 -19.59
C GLU A 175 -2.85 11.38 -21.10
N ALA A 176 -2.14 12.34 -21.67
CA ALA A 176 -1.98 12.46 -23.10
C ALA A 176 -0.73 13.27 -23.45
N ARG A 177 -0.35 13.19 -24.73
CA ARG A 177 0.64 14.06 -25.36
C ARG A 177 0.01 14.79 -26.55
N ASN A 178 0.25 16.08 -26.65
CA ASN A 178 -0.09 16.92 -27.79
C ASN A 178 1.21 17.57 -28.28
N ASP A 179 1.66 17.21 -29.47
CA ASP A 179 2.98 17.60 -30.00
C ASP A 179 4.12 17.29 -29.01
N ASP A 180 4.80 18.28 -28.48
CA ASP A 180 5.86 18.19 -27.49
C ASP A 180 5.40 18.47 -26.05
N MET A 181 4.08 18.52 -25.81
CA MET A 181 3.50 18.83 -24.51
C MET A 181 2.80 17.60 -23.90
N LEU A 182 3.18 17.24 -22.69
CA LEU A 182 2.53 16.25 -21.85
C LEU A 182 1.41 16.90 -21.04
N ARG A 183 0.20 16.34 -21.09
CA ARG A 183 -0.92 16.73 -20.22
C ARG A 183 -1.01 15.75 -19.05
N LEU A 184 -0.90 16.27 -17.85
CA LEU A 184 -0.98 15.48 -16.61
C LEU A 184 -2.42 15.31 -16.14
N PHE A 185 -2.61 14.43 -15.15
CA PHE A 185 -3.91 14.11 -14.56
C PHE A 185 -4.62 15.33 -13.93
N ASP A 186 -3.86 16.25 -13.35
CA ASP A 186 -4.37 17.50 -12.76
C ASP A 186 -4.71 18.57 -13.81
N GLY A 187 -4.53 18.26 -15.10
CA GLY A 187 -4.78 19.17 -16.23
C GLY A 187 -3.58 20.08 -16.58
N THR A 188 -2.51 20.07 -15.80
CA THR A 188 -1.30 20.84 -16.14
C THR A 188 -0.60 20.28 -17.36
N THR A 189 0.20 21.11 -18.04
CA THR A 189 0.97 20.72 -19.22
C THR A 189 2.45 21.02 -19.02
N HIS A 190 3.30 20.10 -19.49
CA HIS A 190 4.75 20.18 -19.38
C HIS A 190 5.40 19.80 -20.71
N ASN A 191 6.43 20.54 -21.10
CA ASN A 191 7.23 20.16 -22.26
C ASN A 191 7.95 18.83 -22.00
N VAL A 192 8.01 17.97 -23.03
CA VAL A 192 8.59 16.61 -22.93
C VAL A 192 10.06 16.65 -22.52
N ASP A 193 10.86 17.56 -23.13
CA ASP A 193 12.28 17.65 -22.83
C ASP A 193 12.53 18.08 -21.38
N THR A 194 11.82 19.12 -20.92
CA THR A 194 11.91 19.60 -19.53
C THR A 194 11.51 18.50 -18.53
N PHE A 195 10.46 17.73 -18.84
CA PHE A 195 10.03 16.61 -18.01
C PHE A 195 11.11 15.51 -17.97
N ALA A 196 11.68 15.17 -19.13
CA ALA A 196 12.72 14.14 -19.24
C ALA A 196 14.02 14.55 -18.50
N GLU A 197 14.43 15.81 -18.61
CA GLU A 197 15.55 16.37 -17.87
C GLU A 197 15.33 16.31 -16.36
N HIS A 198 14.11 16.66 -15.91
CA HIS A 198 13.74 16.58 -14.50
C HIS A 198 13.84 15.13 -13.98
N VAL A 199 13.25 14.16 -14.70
CA VAL A 199 13.35 12.74 -14.33
C VAL A 199 14.80 12.27 -14.28
N ALA A 200 15.61 12.63 -15.27
CA ALA A 200 17.01 12.25 -15.33
C ALA A 200 17.83 12.82 -14.17
N ALA A 201 17.56 14.05 -13.76
CA ALA A 201 18.23 14.70 -12.66
C ALA A 201 17.83 14.15 -11.28
N GLN A 202 16.52 13.88 -11.08
CA GLN A 202 15.99 13.49 -9.77
C GLN A 202 16.04 11.98 -9.51
N TYR A 203 15.96 11.15 -10.56
CA TYR A 203 15.83 9.69 -10.43
C TYR A 203 16.90 8.91 -11.22
N PRO A 204 18.21 9.19 -11.04
CA PRO A 204 19.26 8.50 -11.79
C PRO A 204 19.30 6.99 -11.50
N GLY A 205 18.79 6.56 -10.33
CA GLY A 205 18.67 5.16 -9.94
C GLY A 205 17.56 4.38 -10.65
N GLY A 206 16.67 5.07 -11.37
CA GLY A 206 15.63 4.46 -12.18
C GLY A 206 14.25 5.05 -11.98
N PHE A 207 13.54 5.18 -13.10
CA PHE A 207 12.14 5.63 -13.15
C PHE A 207 11.36 4.72 -14.10
N MET A 208 10.27 4.13 -13.62
CA MET A 208 9.44 3.20 -14.38
C MET A 208 8.30 3.95 -15.05
N LEU A 209 8.05 3.64 -16.31
CA LEU A 209 6.91 4.13 -17.09
C LEU A 209 6.01 2.93 -17.40
N GLN A 210 4.84 2.92 -16.80
CA GLN A 210 3.85 1.85 -16.90
C GLN A 210 2.60 2.35 -17.62
N SER A 211 1.87 1.45 -18.26
CA SER A 211 0.51 1.78 -18.72
C SER A 211 -0.33 2.17 -17.52
N ALA A 212 -0.90 3.36 -17.53
CA ALA A 212 -1.79 3.77 -16.46
C ALA A 212 -3.08 2.96 -16.54
N LEU A 213 -3.54 2.49 -15.38
CA LEU A 213 -4.78 1.78 -15.24
C LEU A 213 -5.91 2.76 -14.90
N SER A 214 -7.13 2.41 -15.30
CA SER A 214 -8.35 3.09 -14.87
C SER A 214 -9.15 2.16 -13.95
N PRO A 215 -9.77 2.66 -12.88
CA PRO A 215 -10.59 1.84 -12.02
C PRO A 215 -11.83 1.34 -12.77
N HIS A 216 -12.38 0.21 -12.35
CA HIS A 216 -13.67 -0.26 -12.83
C HIS A 216 -14.72 0.84 -12.72
N SER A 217 -15.59 0.96 -13.71
CA SER A 217 -16.58 2.03 -13.82
C SER A 217 -17.44 2.21 -12.56
N ALA A 218 -17.86 1.12 -11.91
CA ALA A 218 -18.59 1.18 -10.65
C ALA A 218 -17.74 1.76 -9.50
N MET A 219 -16.46 1.44 -9.44
CA MET A 219 -15.56 2.00 -8.42
C MET A 219 -15.20 3.46 -8.72
N ALA A 220 -15.04 3.80 -9.98
CA ALA A 220 -14.83 5.18 -10.42
C ALA A 220 -16.04 6.07 -10.09
N HIS A 221 -17.26 5.55 -10.20
CA HIS A 221 -18.48 6.27 -9.79
C HIS A 221 -18.46 6.64 -8.31
N ILE A 222 -17.89 5.79 -7.47
CA ILE A 222 -17.78 6.03 -6.02
C ILE A 222 -16.60 6.96 -5.71
N ALA A 223 -15.39 6.56 -6.09
CA ALA A 223 -14.13 7.15 -5.59
C ALA A 223 -13.39 8.03 -6.61
N GLY A 224 -13.95 8.22 -7.81
CA GLY A 224 -13.33 9.02 -8.86
C GLY A 224 -12.37 8.24 -9.77
N PRO A 225 -11.66 8.94 -10.69
CA PRO A 225 -10.90 8.32 -11.78
C PRO A 225 -9.52 7.78 -11.39
N ALA A 226 -9.04 8.04 -10.18
CA ALA A 226 -7.78 7.51 -9.70
C ALA A 226 -7.94 6.05 -9.21
N ILE A 227 -6.90 5.23 -9.40
CA ILE A 227 -6.91 3.88 -8.86
C ILE A 227 -6.89 3.91 -7.33
N GLY A 228 -7.92 3.31 -6.72
CA GLY A 228 -7.93 2.91 -5.33
C GLY A 228 -7.65 1.42 -5.23
N CYS A 229 -6.51 1.04 -4.65
CA CYS A 229 -6.13 -0.36 -4.59
C CYS A 229 -6.95 -1.15 -3.56
N VAL A 230 -7.31 -2.36 -3.92
CA VAL A 230 -7.76 -3.37 -2.96
C VAL A 230 -6.52 -4.05 -2.40
N ARG A 231 -6.22 -3.83 -1.11
CA ARG A 231 -5.21 -4.57 -0.37
C ARG A 231 -5.80 -5.91 0.04
N VAL A 232 -5.36 -7.01 -0.58
CA VAL A 232 -5.66 -8.37 -0.14
C VAL A 232 -4.44 -8.93 0.59
N VAL A 233 -4.61 -9.33 1.84
CA VAL A 233 -3.56 -10.03 2.58
C VAL A 233 -3.87 -11.51 2.58
N THR A 234 -2.90 -12.30 2.13
CA THR A 234 -2.98 -13.76 2.07
C THR A 234 -2.03 -14.40 3.06
N ALA A 235 -2.42 -15.53 3.61
CA ALA A 235 -1.65 -16.33 4.55
C ALA A 235 -1.51 -17.76 4.05
N ASN A 236 -0.36 -18.40 4.32
CA ASN A 236 -0.07 -19.78 3.92
C ASN A 236 0.44 -20.59 5.10
N ASP A 237 -0.41 -21.43 5.66
CA ASP A 237 -0.12 -22.35 6.76
C ASP A 237 0.49 -23.69 6.30
N GLY A 238 0.71 -23.85 4.98
CA GLY A 238 1.20 -25.07 4.34
C GLY A 238 0.13 -25.84 3.58
N SER A 239 -1.14 -25.46 3.71
CA SER A 239 -2.25 -26.01 2.90
C SER A 239 -2.50 -25.26 1.58
N GLY A 240 -1.66 -24.27 1.29
CA GLY A 240 -1.79 -23.30 0.19
C GLY A 240 -2.20 -21.92 0.68
N PRO A 241 -1.92 -20.87 -0.12
CA PRO A 241 -2.31 -19.50 0.20
C PRO A 241 -3.83 -19.33 0.29
N LYS A 242 -4.29 -18.59 1.31
CA LYS A 242 -5.69 -18.22 1.49
C LYS A 242 -5.80 -16.75 1.84
N PRO A 243 -6.85 -16.02 1.39
CA PRO A 243 -7.11 -14.66 1.85
C PRO A 243 -7.35 -14.64 3.36
N ALA A 244 -6.72 -13.70 4.06
CA ALA A 244 -6.91 -13.49 5.48
C ALA A 244 -7.82 -12.30 5.77
N TYR A 245 -7.63 -11.20 5.04
CA TYR A 245 -8.51 -10.03 5.05
C TYR A 245 -8.28 -9.16 3.82
N ALA A 246 -9.22 -8.25 3.55
CA ALA A 246 -9.09 -7.27 2.49
C ALA A 246 -9.58 -5.87 2.93
N VAL A 247 -8.94 -4.84 2.36
CA VAL A 247 -9.28 -3.42 2.59
C VAL A 247 -9.19 -2.67 1.27
N TRP A 248 -10.23 -1.93 0.91
CA TRP A 248 -10.16 -0.98 -0.19
C TRP A 248 -9.61 0.36 0.30
N LYS A 249 -8.53 0.82 -0.34
CA LYS A 249 -7.92 2.12 -0.14
C LYS A 249 -8.46 3.05 -1.22
N MET A 250 -9.33 3.98 -0.86
CA MET A 250 -9.90 4.94 -1.82
C MET A 250 -9.02 6.19 -1.84
N PRO A 251 -8.64 6.70 -3.03
CA PRO A 251 -7.87 7.92 -3.15
C PRO A 251 -8.58 9.13 -2.53
N ALA A 252 -7.81 10.07 -2.02
CA ALA A 252 -8.34 11.39 -1.70
C ALA A 252 -8.81 12.11 -2.97
N ALA A 253 -9.75 13.04 -2.83
CA ALA A 253 -10.23 13.81 -3.97
C ALA A 253 -9.08 14.54 -4.69
N GLY A 254 -9.01 14.38 -6.01
CA GLY A 254 -7.97 14.96 -6.85
C GLY A 254 -6.58 14.30 -6.76
N ALA A 255 -6.43 13.27 -5.92
CA ALA A 255 -5.18 12.50 -5.87
C ALA A 255 -5.03 11.60 -7.09
N ILE A 256 -3.77 11.33 -7.49
CA ILE A 256 -3.45 10.40 -8.58
C ILE A 256 -3.28 8.95 -8.10
N SER A 257 -3.27 8.74 -6.78
CA SER A 257 -3.08 7.43 -6.15
C SER A 257 -3.62 7.43 -4.71
N ASP A 258 -3.71 6.24 -4.12
CA ASP A 258 -4.30 5.94 -2.81
C ASP A 258 -3.31 6.03 -1.63
N ASN A 259 -2.48 7.07 -1.61
CA ASN A 259 -1.47 7.24 -0.57
C ASN A 259 -2.06 7.54 0.80
N THR A 260 -1.64 6.77 1.80
CA THR A 260 -2.17 6.89 3.18
C THR A 260 -1.73 8.16 3.93
N TRP A 261 -0.77 8.92 3.41
CA TRP A 261 -0.34 10.20 3.96
C TRP A 261 -1.12 11.41 3.41
N GLN A 262 -1.89 11.21 2.33
CA GLN A 262 -2.74 12.28 1.80
C GLN A 262 -3.97 12.48 2.67
N ASP A 263 -4.26 13.73 3.00
CA ASP A 263 -5.50 14.09 3.70
C ASP A 263 -6.71 13.66 2.85
N GLY A 264 -7.72 13.07 3.48
CA GLY A 264 -8.96 12.67 2.82
C GLY A 264 -8.99 11.26 2.24
N ILE A 265 -7.92 10.46 2.39
CA ILE A 265 -7.98 9.03 2.04
C ILE A 265 -9.04 8.30 2.88
N LEU A 266 -9.73 7.37 2.24
CA LEU A 266 -10.76 6.55 2.84
C LEU A 266 -10.32 5.08 2.86
N LEU A 267 -10.69 4.37 3.92
CA LEU A 267 -10.46 2.93 4.06
C LEU A 267 -11.79 2.22 4.27
N SER A 268 -12.01 1.15 3.52
CA SER A 268 -13.18 0.30 3.68
C SER A 268 -12.76 -1.14 3.89
N HIS A 269 -13.24 -1.77 4.96
CA HIS A 269 -13.12 -3.21 5.19
C HIS A 269 -14.06 -3.97 4.26
N ILE A 270 -13.57 -5.08 3.70
CA ILE A 270 -14.31 -5.89 2.72
C ILE A 270 -14.60 -7.25 3.33
N ASP A 271 -15.84 -7.71 3.25
CA ASP A 271 -16.19 -9.09 3.56
C ASP A 271 -15.56 -10.05 2.55
N LEU A 272 -14.79 -11.01 3.02
CA LEU A 272 -14.08 -11.93 2.13
C LEU A 272 -15.01 -12.87 1.37
N GLY A 273 -16.15 -13.23 1.95
CA GLY A 273 -17.07 -14.17 1.32
C GLY A 273 -17.89 -13.56 0.18
N THR A 274 -18.21 -12.27 0.29
CA THR A 274 -19.16 -11.60 -0.60
C THR A 274 -18.58 -10.43 -1.40
N GLY A 275 -17.43 -9.88 -0.97
CA GLY A 275 -16.90 -8.64 -1.54
C GLY A 275 -17.63 -7.38 -1.08
N THR A 276 -18.50 -7.50 -0.09
CA THR A 276 -19.30 -6.38 0.42
C THR A 276 -18.44 -5.44 1.26
N LEU A 277 -18.60 -4.14 1.05
CA LEU A 277 -17.95 -3.08 1.81
C LEU A 277 -18.64 -2.92 3.16
N LEU A 278 -17.97 -3.27 4.27
CA LEU A 278 -18.54 -3.33 5.61
C LEU A 278 -18.39 -2.04 6.41
N SER A 279 -17.44 -1.18 6.03
CA SER A 279 -17.15 0.06 6.75
C SER A 279 -16.65 1.11 5.79
N LEU A 280 -16.67 2.37 6.22
CA LEU A 280 -15.98 3.47 5.55
C LEU A 280 -15.41 4.39 6.62
N VAL A 281 -14.09 4.54 6.63
CA VAL A 281 -13.38 5.36 7.63
C VAL A 281 -12.50 6.38 6.93
N ARG A 282 -12.65 7.66 7.30
CA ARG A 282 -11.78 8.77 6.90
C ARG A 282 -10.92 9.19 8.07
N GLY A 283 -9.66 9.58 7.82
CA GLY A 283 -8.77 10.11 8.86
C GLY A 283 -8.26 9.07 9.86
N ALA A 284 -7.75 9.54 10.99
CA ALA A 284 -7.20 8.73 12.07
C ALA A 284 -7.34 9.42 13.42
N GLY A 285 -7.33 8.68 14.50
CA GLY A 285 -7.35 9.23 15.86
C GLY A 285 -8.61 10.02 16.16
N LEU A 286 -8.45 11.24 16.67
CA LEU A 286 -9.56 12.14 17.00
C LEU A 286 -10.31 12.63 15.77
N GLU A 287 -9.62 12.72 14.64
CA GLU A 287 -10.20 13.17 13.37
C GLU A 287 -10.81 12.00 12.57
N ALA A 288 -10.79 10.79 13.12
CA ALA A 288 -11.38 9.63 12.44
C ALA A 288 -12.92 9.74 12.42
N GLU A 289 -13.45 9.65 11.23
CA GLU A 289 -14.90 9.65 10.97
C GLU A 289 -15.31 8.32 10.37
N THR A 290 -16.44 7.79 10.85
CA THR A 290 -17.13 6.65 10.23
C THR A 290 -18.25 7.20 9.35
N LEU A 291 -18.26 6.79 8.11
CA LEU A 291 -19.18 7.26 7.07
C LEU A 291 -19.94 6.06 6.49
N SER A 292 -21.07 6.31 5.82
CA SER A 292 -21.80 5.34 4.98
C SER A 292 -21.55 5.61 3.50
N ASP A 293 -21.43 6.88 3.14
CA ASP A 293 -21.37 7.37 1.78
C ASP A 293 -20.06 8.08 1.53
N HIS A 294 -19.60 8.08 0.28
CA HIS A 294 -18.37 8.75 -0.10
C HIS A 294 -18.54 10.29 0.02
N PRO A 295 -17.67 10.97 0.78
CA PRO A 295 -17.93 12.36 1.20
C PRO A 295 -17.88 13.41 0.07
N VAL A 296 -17.34 13.04 -1.10
CA VAL A 296 -17.23 13.94 -2.26
C VAL A 296 -18.29 13.61 -3.31
N SER A 297 -18.43 12.35 -3.71
CA SER A 297 -19.40 11.96 -4.73
C SER A 297 -20.82 11.81 -4.17
N GLY A 298 -20.99 11.60 -2.85
CA GLY A 298 -22.25 11.25 -2.22
C GLY A 298 -22.73 9.83 -2.54
N ALA A 299 -21.93 9.04 -3.26
CA ALA A 299 -22.29 7.68 -3.62
C ALA A 299 -22.28 6.75 -2.38
N PRO A 300 -23.25 5.84 -2.24
CA PRO A 300 -23.26 4.86 -1.16
C PRO A 300 -22.04 3.95 -1.28
N VAL A 301 -21.38 3.67 -0.16
CA VAL A 301 -20.21 2.79 -0.06
C VAL A 301 -20.53 1.55 0.76
N VAL A 302 -20.96 1.74 1.99
CA VAL A 302 -21.25 0.62 2.89
C VAL A 302 -22.43 -0.19 2.33
N GLY A 303 -22.25 -1.51 2.23
CA GLY A 303 -23.22 -2.43 1.63
C GLY A 303 -23.06 -2.65 0.12
N GLN A 304 -22.22 -1.87 -0.56
CA GLN A 304 -21.89 -2.13 -1.97
C GLN A 304 -20.93 -3.33 -2.09
N THR A 305 -21.02 -4.05 -3.20
CA THR A 305 -20.14 -5.19 -3.51
C THR A 305 -19.15 -4.78 -4.59
N LEU A 306 -17.87 -5.12 -4.40
CA LEU A 306 -16.84 -4.87 -5.39
C LEU A 306 -17.01 -5.77 -6.62
N PRO A 307 -16.81 -5.23 -7.83
CA PRO A 307 -16.79 -6.04 -9.05
C PRO A 307 -15.59 -7.00 -9.05
N PHE A 308 -15.70 -8.11 -9.79
CA PHE A 308 -14.65 -9.12 -9.94
C PHE A 308 -14.09 -9.63 -8.61
N TRP A 309 -14.92 -9.79 -7.59
CA TRP A 309 -14.43 -10.09 -6.25
C TRP A 309 -13.74 -11.46 -6.16
N GLU A 310 -14.36 -12.49 -6.69
CA GLU A 310 -13.81 -13.85 -6.68
C GLU A 310 -12.50 -13.92 -7.47
N GLU A 311 -12.44 -13.24 -8.62
CA GLU A 311 -11.24 -13.13 -9.44
C GLU A 311 -10.13 -12.36 -8.72
N THR A 312 -10.49 -11.33 -7.95
CA THR A 312 -9.53 -10.56 -7.14
C THR A 312 -8.90 -11.42 -6.06
N LEU A 313 -9.68 -12.23 -5.36
CA LEU A 313 -9.16 -13.16 -4.35
C LEU A 313 -8.32 -14.27 -4.98
N ARG A 314 -8.77 -14.84 -6.10
CA ARG A 314 -8.03 -15.86 -6.83
C ARG A 314 -6.69 -15.31 -7.33
N LEU A 315 -6.68 -14.11 -7.92
CA LEU A 315 -5.45 -13.45 -8.37
C LEU A 315 -4.43 -13.30 -7.25
N ALA A 316 -4.86 -12.88 -6.05
CA ALA A 316 -3.98 -12.75 -4.89
C ALA A 316 -3.41 -14.10 -4.44
N THR A 317 -4.22 -15.16 -4.41
CA THR A 317 -3.77 -16.50 -4.03
C THR A 317 -2.85 -17.14 -5.06
N ASP A 318 -3.13 -16.97 -6.36
CA ASP A 318 -2.29 -17.47 -7.45
C ASP A 318 -0.93 -16.78 -7.44
N ALA A 319 -0.90 -15.46 -7.26
CA ALA A 319 0.35 -14.72 -7.17
C ALA A 319 1.18 -15.08 -5.92
N HIS A 320 0.54 -15.37 -4.79
CA HIS A 320 1.24 -15.88 -3.61
C HIS A 320 1.78 -17.30 -3.86
N ALA A 321 1.07 -18.13 -4.59
CA ALA A 321 1.48 -19.50 -4.88
C ALA A 321 2.74 -19.58 -5.77
N VAL A 322 3.12 -18.52 -6.47
CA VAL A 322 4.41 -18.41 -7.17
C VAL A 322 5.60 -18.48 -6.20
N PHE A 323 5.41 -18.02 -4.98
CA PHE A 323 6.42 -18.01 -3.92
C PHE A 323 5.88 -18.69 -2.66
N PRO A 324 5.71 -20.03 -2.69
CA PRO A 324 5.01 -20.75 -1.63
C PRO A 324 5.76 -20.77 -0.30
N GLU A 325 7.02 -20.38 -0.27
CA GLU A 325 7.83 -20.24 0.96
C GLU A 325 7.37 -19.09 1.86
N PHE A 326 6.73 -18.05 1.30
CA PHE A 326 6.17 -16.98 2.13
C PHE A 326 5.02 -17.52 2.99
N GLY A 327 4.96 -17.06 4.21
CA GLY A 327 3.83 -17.31 5.10
C GLY A 327 2.74 -16.25 4.98
N ILE A 328 3.13 -15.02 4.63
CA ILE A 328 2.20 -13.90 4.46
C ILE A 328 2.64 -13.00 3.30
N CYS A 329 1.68 -12.55 2.51
CA CYS A 329 1.88 -11.53 1.47
C CYS A 329 0.70 -10.55 1.47
N GLY A 330 0.97 -9.29 1.14
CA GLY A 330 -0.06 -8.27 0.93
C GLY A 330 0.01 -7.75 -0.51
N PHE A 331 -1.05 -7.95 -1.27
CA PHE A 331 -1.14 -7.53 -2.67
C PHE A 331 -1.94 -6.23 -2.78
N ASP A 332 -1.40 -5.26 -3.52
CA ASP A 332 -2.16 -4.12 -4.00
C ASP A 332 -2.71 -4.44 -5.38
N ILE A 333 -4.02 -4.53 -5.48
CA ILE A 333 -4.73 -4.96 -6.69
C ILE A 333 -5.59 -3.80 -7.19
N ALA A 334 -5.40 -3.43 -8.44
CA ALA A 334 -6.30 -2.54 -9.16
C ALA A 334 -7.42 -3.38 -9.79
N VAL A 335 -8.66 -3.02 -9.52
CA VAL A 335 -9.82 -3.61 -10.20
C VAL A 335 -10.22 -2.69 -11.34
N THR A 336 -10.11 -3.18 -12.56
CA THR A 336 -10.41 -2.46 -13.82
C THR A 336 -11.62 -3.06 -14.53
N ASP A 337 -12.15 -2.41 -15.56
CA ASP A 337 -13.24 -2.98 -16.38
C ASP A 337 -12.81 -4.27 -17.14
N GLU A 338 -11.48 -4.49 -17.26
CA GLU A 338 -10.91 -5.72 -17.85
C GLU A 338 -10.63 -6.82 -16.80
N GLY A 339 -10.94 -6.57 -15.51
CA GLY A 339 -10.63 -7.43 -14.39
C GLY A 339 -9.50 -6.93 -13.48
N PRO A 340 -9.15 -7.71 -12.43
CA PRO A 340 -8.16 -7.32 -11.46
C PRO A 340 -6.73 -7.45 -12.00
N LYS A 341 -5.83 -6.53 -11.61
CA LYS A 341 -4.40 -6.52 -11.98
C LYS A 341 -3.54 -6.21 -10.76
N ILE A 342 -2.48 -6.98 -10.53
CA ILE A 342 -1.52 -6.73 -9.43
C ILE A 342 -0.65 -5.53 -9.75
N LEU A 343 -0.53 -4.61 -8.79
CA LEU A 343 0.37 -3.46 -8.87
C LEU A 343 1.68 -3.71 -8.13
N GLU A 344 1.60 -4.35 -6.94
CA GLU A 344 2.77 -4.72 -6.13
C GLU A 344 2.43 -5.81 -5.13
N CYS A 345 3.48 -6.48 -4.64
CA CYS A 345 3.43 -7.40 -3.51
C CYS A 345 4.25 -6.83 -2.34
N ASN A 346 3.69 -6.90 -1.15
CA ASN A 346 4.33 -6.51 0.09
C ASN A 346 4.60 -7.77 0.94
N ASP A 347 5.87 -8.12 1.11
CA ASP A 347 6.32 -9.25 1.94
C ASP A 347 6.28 -8.96 3.45
N ASN A 348 6.08 -7.70 3.80
CA ASN A 348 5.85 -7.21 5.16
C ASN A 348 4.63 -6.27 5.18
N PRO A 349 3.40 -6.79 4.94
CA PRO A 349 2.22 -5.94 4.82
C PRO A 349 1.93 -5.19 6.11
N SER A 350 1.63 -3.88 5.99
CA SER A 350 1.18 -3.10 7.14
C SER A 350 -0.27 -3.44 7.46
N HIS A 351 -0.50 -3.92 8.68
CA HIS A 351 -1.84 -4.22 9.19
C HIS A 351 -2.55 -2.99 9.78
N MET A 352 -1.91 -1.83 9.77
CA MET A 352 -2.51 -0.58 10.27
C MET A 352 -3.79 -0.21 9.52
N MET A 353 -3.85 -0.47 8.20
CA MET A 353 -5.04 -0.21 7.39
C MET A 353 -6.24 -1.06 7.84
N TYR A 354 -6.01 -2.36 8.11
CA TYR A 354 -7.04 -3.23 8.66
C TYR A 354 -7.52 -2.71 10.02
N GLN A 355 -6.60 -2.44 10.95
CA GLN A 355 -6.94 -1.97 12.29
C GLN A 355 -7.71 -0.65 12.28
N ARG A 356 -7.41 0.25 11.32
CA ARG A 356 -8.14 1.51 11.14
C ARG A 356 -9.53 1.28 10.50
N ALA A 357 -9.60 0.51 9.43
CA ALA A 357 -10.85 0.26 8.70
C ALA A 357 -11.89 -0.51 9.55
N THR A 358 -11.42 -1.44 10.38
CA THR A 358 -12.30 -2.31 11.20
C THR A 358 -12.47 -1.82 12.63
N GLN A 359 -11.59 -0.93 13.11
CA GLN A 359 -11.45 -0.59 14.54
C GLN A 359 -11.23 -1.82 15.43
N ARG A 360 -10.65 -2.91 14.86
CA ARG A 360 -10.28 -4.15 15.55
C ARG A 360 -8.77 -4.39 15.44
N GLY A 361 -8.16 -4.93 16.48
CA GLY A 361 -6.74 -5.29 16.44
C GLY A 361 -6.48 -6.44 15.48
N ILE A 362 -5.26 -6.52 14.93
CA ILE A 362 -4.87 -7.59 14.00
C ILE A 362 -4.74 -8.96 14.67
N GLN A 363 -4.57 -9.00 15.99
CA GLN A 363 -4.53 -10.20 16.82
C GLN A 363 -5.90 -10.57 17.38
N ASN A 364 -7.01 -10.14 16.73
CA ASN A 364 -8.34 -10.50 17.15
C ASN A 364 -8.61 -12.02 16.99
N PRO A 365 -9.64 -12.56 17.66
CA PRO A 365 -9.94 -14.01 17.66
C PRO A 365 -10.14 -14.63 16.27
N ASP A 366 -10.57 -13.86 15.27
CA ASP A 366 -10.81 -14.38 13.93
C ASP A 366 -9.50 -14.60 13.16
N LEU A 367 -8.51 -13.74 13.37
CA LEU A 367 -7.24 -13.76 12.64
C LEU A 367 -6.07 -14.39 13.38
N ALA A 368 -6.03 -14.30 14.72
CA ALA A 368 -4.93 -14.82 15.53
C ALA A 368 -4.63 -16.31 15.28
N PRO A 369 -5.63 -17.20 15.13
CA PRO A 369 -5.36 -18.61 14.81
C PRO A 369 -4.63 -18.80 13.48
N THR A 370 -4.96 -18.00 12.47
CA THR A 370 -4.29 -18.02 11.16
C THR A 370 -2.82 -17.63 11.30
N TRP A 371 -2.54 -16.53 12.01
CA TRP A 371 -1.16 -16.07 12.24
C TRP A 371 -0.34 -17.10 13.00
N GLN A 372 -0.93 -17.75 14.00
CA GLN A 372 -0.26 -18.81 14.77
C GLN A 372 0.06 -20.03 13.89
N ALA A 373 -0.88 -20.51 13.09
CA ALA A 373 -0.66 -21.64 12.19
C ALA A 373 0.46 -21.37 11.18
N VAL A 374 0.51 -20.16 10.62
CA VAL A 374 1.58 -19.73 9.71
C VAL A 374 2.93 -19.68 10.44
N ALA A 375 3.00 -19.09 11.64
CA ALA A 375 4.22 -19.00 12.42
C ALA A 375 4.76 -20.39 12.83
N ASP A 376 3.87 -21.33 13.19
CA ASP A 376 4.23 -22.71 13.50
C ASP A 376 4.82 -23.44 12.28
N ARG A 377 4.23 -23.28 11.11
CA ARG A 377 4.78 -23.78 9.84
C ARG A 377 6.19 -23.24 9.62
N GLN A 378 6.37 -21.93 9.72
CA GLN A 378 7.65 -21.28 9.47
C GLN A 378 8.72 -21.68 10.47
N THR A 379 8.35 -21.85 11.74
CA THR A 379 9.26 -22.37 12.77
C THR A 379 9.79 -23.76 12.40
N LYS A 380 8.91 -24.67 11.94
CA LYS A 380 9.29 -26.00 11.45
C LYS A 380 10.21 -25.91 10.22
N GLN A 381 9.93 -24.99 9.31
CA GLN A 381 10.75 -24.78 8.10
C GLN A 381 12.15 -24.26 8.45
N VAL A 382 12.25 -23.27 9.32
CA VAL A 382 13.54 -22.75 9.83
C VAL A 382 14.36 -23.87 10.48
N ALA A 383 13.76 -24.70 11.33
CA ALA A 383 14.43 -25.83 11.98
C ALA A 383 15.00 -26.83 10.94
N LYS A 384 14.23 -27.17 9.90
CA LYS A 384 14.70 -28.05 8.80
C LYS A 384 15.92 -27.45 8.08
N ILE A 385 15.87 -26.15 7.74
CA ILE A 385 16.99 -25.46 7.07
C ILE A 385 18.25 -25.48 7.96
N GLN A 386 18.09 -25.17 9.26
CA GLN A 386 19.21 -25.17 10.20
C GLN A 386 19.84 -26.57 10.37
N CYS A 387 19.01 -27.62 10.43
CA CYS A 387 19.50 -29.00 10.48
C CYS A 387 20.30 -29.36 9.21
N ALA A 388 19.78 -28.99 8.02
CA ALA A 388 20.46 -29.25 6.76
C ALA A 388 21.80 -28.49 6.64
N LEU A 389 21.89 -27.28 7.16
CA LEU A 389 23.14 -26.50 7.19
C LEU A 389 24.18 -27.10 8.15
N LYS A 390 23.76 -27.66 9.29
CA LYS A 390 24.65 -28.36 10.24
C LYS A 390 25.17 -29.66 9.68
N ALA A 391 24.36 -30.40 8.92
CA ALA A 391 24.77 -31.69 8.32
C ALA A 391 25.80 -31.53 7.17
N LYS A 392 25.98 -30.33 6.66
CA LYS A 392 26.96 -29.99 5.58
C LYS A 392 28.31 -29.50 6.13
N LYS A 393 28.43 -29.32 7.45
CA LYS A 393 29.67 -28.99 8.16
C LYS A 393 30.28 -30.22 8.79
#